data_b69cecbd2b079fbdb8362c8c9a7c371f
#
_entry.id   b69cecbd2b079fbdb8362c8c9a7c371f
#
_cell.length_a   1.000
_cell.length_b   1.000
_cell.length_c   1.000
_cell.angle_alpha   90.00
_cell.angle_beta   90.00
_cell.angle_gamma   90.00
#
_symmetry.space_group_name_H-M   'P 1'
#
loop_
_entity.id
_entity.type
_entity.pdbx_description
1 polymer ?
#
loop_
_entity_poly.entity_id
_entity_poly.type
_entity_poly.pdbx_seq_one_letter_code
_entity_poly.pdbx_strand_id
1 'polypeptide(L)'
;MDSLRIAACQLNFHVGDLDGNRKKIIAAYRQAEAESADIAIFPELAVCGYPPEDLLLKSAFVKEVQKTLNVITAEVNSCVAVIGFVSGEEAAADPIKRTSNSAAICANRKIYGVYDKRALPDYGVFDEERYFTPGKGKAPIFEICGVNVGVTICEDIWLANGVINELATSGAQVILNLNASPYEQGKIFTRQNILQQRIKESKIPIVYVNQVGGQDELIFDGGSMAMNADGEIISSAPQFEESIMISDLELPKKTSSESVLKIPLDPKTYDPPKGQIEKNPFLPLEPLSEIWKALCLATRDYVTKSSFTDVVIGLSGGIDSAIVAAVAADALGPDHVHTVALPSRFSSSHSTEDAALLAANLGCDHREIPIELAHKAFLDTLSESFSDFPEDTTEENLQSRIRGTILMALSNKFSWLVLTTGNKSELAVGYSTL
;
A
#
# COMPACT_ATOMS: atom_id res chain seq x y z
N MET A 1 2.23 29.47 19.20
CA MET A 1 3.23 28.49 18.77
C MET A 1 3.47 28.80 17.29
N ASP A 2 4.71 29.07 16.91
CA ASP A 2 5.02 29.47 15.54
C ASP A 2 5.42 28.27 14.65
N SER A 3 5.57 27.08 15.25
CA SER A 3 5.89 25.83 14.59
C SER A 3 5.14 24.64 15.19
N LEU A 4 4.93 23.61 14.39
CA LEU A 4 4.29 22.34 14.78
C LEU A 4 5.16 21.18 14.28
N ARG A 5 5.50 20.22 15.15
CA ARG A 5 6.22 19.00 14.79
C ARG A 5 5.24 17.90 14.46
N ILE A 6 5.33 17.36 13.24
CA ILE A 6 4.46 16.31 12.73
C ILE A 6 5.27 15.08 12.36
N ALA A 7 4.84 13.91 12.80
CA ALA A 7 5.33 12.61 12.38
C ALA A 7 4.36 12.01 11.36
N ALA A 8 4.75 11.95 10.09
CA ALA A 8 3.99 11.25 9.04
C ALA A 8 4.45 9.79 8.96
N CYS A 9 3.59 8.88 9.40
CA CYS A 9 3.87 7.45 9.53
C CYS A 9 3.50 6.71 8.24
N GLN A 10 4.43 6.64 7.29
CA GLN A 10 4.30 5.87 6.05
C GLN A 10 4.54 4.40 6.33
N LEU A 11 3.48 3.61 6.43
CA LEU A 11 3.54 2.22 6.87
C LEU A 11 2.86 1.28 5.88
N ASN A 12 3.29 0.01 5.92
CA ASN A 12 2.73 -1.09 5.12
C ASN A 12 1.68 -1.83 5.95
N PHE A 13 0.42 -1.58 5.65
CA PHE A 13 -0.71 -2.25 6.30
C PHE A 13 -1.15 -3.47 5.50
N HIS A 14 -1.70 -4.47 6.21
CA HIS A 14 -2.27 -5.66 5.63
C HIS A 14 -3.79 -5.63 5.79
N VAL A 15 -4.52 -5.76 4.68
CA VAL A 15 -5.99 -5.77 4.69
C VAL A 15 -6.50 -6.93 5.54
N GLY A 16 -7.35 -6.60 6.52
CA GLY A 16 -7.96 -7.58 7.43
C GLY A 16 -7.10 -7.98 8.65
N ASP A 17 -5.80 -7.70 8.67
CA ASP A 17 -4.94 -8.01 9.82
C ASP A 17 -5.03 -6.91 10.89
N LEU A 18 -6.15 -6.86 11.60
CA LEU A 18 -6.40 -5.83 12.62
C LEU A 18 -5.38 -5.85 13.76
N ASP A 19 -4.88 -7.03 14.14
CA ASP A 19 -3.90 -7.16 15.23
C ASP A 19 -2.51 -6.71 14.80
N GLY A 20 -2.03 -7.11 13.62
CA GLY A 20 -0.76 -6.67 13.04
C GLY A 20 -0.74 -5.16 12.79
N ASN A 21 -1.79 -4.62 12.17
CA ASN A 21 -1.92 -3.18 11.92
C ASN A 21 -1.95 -2.39 13.23
N ARG A 22 -2.69 -2.84 14.24
CA ARG A 22 -2.70 -2.25 15.58
C ARG A 22 -1.31 -2.17 16.20
N LYS A 23 -0.55 -3.27 16.14
CA LYS A 23 0.82 -3.32 16.68
C LYS A 23 1.74 -2.32 15.95
N LYS A 24 1.64 -2.25 14.63
CA LYS A 24 2.40 -1.28 13.81
C LYS A 24 2.05 0.17 14.18
N ILE A 25 0.76 0.50 14.25
CA ILE A 25 0.32 1.86 14.61
C ILE A 25 0.85 2.25 16.00
N ILE A 26 0.72 1.38 17.01
CA ILE A 26 1.20 1.66 18.35
C ILE A 26 2.73 1.83 18.39
N ALA A 27 3.48 0.98 17.67
CA ALA A 27 4.93 1.09 17.60
C ALA A 27 5.39 2.41 16.96
N ALA A 28 4.80 2.77 15.82
CA ALA A 28 5.11 4.03 15.13
C ALA A 28 4.67 5.26 15.95
N TYR A 29 3.53 5.19 16.64
CA TYR A 29 3.08 6.22 17.54
C TYR A 29 4.09 6.48 18.69
N ARG A 30 4.60 5.41 19.31
CA ARG A 30 5.63 5.52 20.36
C ARG A 30 6.94 6.12 19.84
N GLN A 31 7.32 5.80 18.61
CA GLN A 31 8.47 6.44 17.98
C GLN A 31 8.22 7.92 17.73
N ALA A 32 7.03 8.32 17.24
CA ALA A 32 6.64 9.73 17.11
C ALA A 32 6.68 10.49 18.44
N GLU A 33 6.21 9.86 19.53
CA GLU A 33 6.31 10.43 20.88
C GLU A 33 7.77 10.63 21.32
N ALA A 34 8.65 9.66 21.04
CA ALA A 34 10.08 9.74 21.36
C ALA A 34 10.78 10.89 20.61
N GLU A 35 10.34 11.17 19.38
CA GLU A 35 10.80 12.30 18.56
C GLU A 35 10.14 13.64 18.95
N SER A 36 9.36 13.65 20.03
CA SER A 36 8.63 14.83 20.54
C SER A 36 7.65 15.43 19.53
N ALA A 37 7.04 14.61 18.68
CA ALA A 37 6.01 15.05 17.75
C ALA A 37 4.77 15.56 18.51
N ASP A 38 4.16 16.64 18.01
CA ASP A 38 2.88 17.14 18.48
C ASP A 38 1.73 16.31 17.92
N ILE A 39 1.90 15.84 16.66
CA ILE A 39 0.93 15.04 15.94
C ILE A 39 1.63 13.87 15.24
N ALA A 40 1.10 12.67 15.40
CA ALA A 40 1.40 11.50 14.57
C ALA A 40 0.22 11.27 13.59
N ILE A 41 0.50 11.27 12.29
CA ILE A 41 -0.52 11.06 11.26
C ILE A 41 -0.29 9.73 10.57
N PHE A 42 -1.36 8.93 10.44
CA PHE A 42 -1.36 7.61 9.81
C PHE A 42 -2.18 7.63 8.52
N PRO A 43 -1.87 6.74 7.56
CA PRO A 43 -2.58 6.64 6.29
C PRO A 43 -4.09 6.41 6.39
N GLU A 44 -4.75 6.56 5.26
CA GLU A 44 -6.15 6.22 5.06
C GLU A 44 -6.40 4.75 5.40
N LEU A 45 -7.50 4.46 6.13
CA LEU A 45 -7.91 3.13 6.58
C LEU A 45 -6.81 2.29 7.26
N ALA A 46 -5.83 2.94 7.89
CA ALA A 46 -4.67 2.30 8.52
C ALA A 46 -5.04 1.15 9.49
N VAL A 47 -6.18 1.23 10.17
CA VAL A 47 -6.61 0.19 11.13
C VAL A 47 -6.93 -1.13 10.44
N CYS A 48 -7.61 -1.10 9.30
CA CYS A 48 -8.03 -2.32 8.58
C CYS A 48 -7.22 -2.62 7.32
N GLY A 49 -6.35 -1.69 6.86
CA GLY A 49 -5.70 -1.74 5.56
C GLY A 49 -6.62 -1.29 4.43
N TYR A 50 -6.04 -0.88 3.29
CA TYR A 50 -6.74 -0.42 2.10
C TYR A 50 -6.35 -1.27 0.88
N PRO A 51 -7.32 -1.68 0.00
CA PRO A 51 -8.77 -1.53 0.12
C PRO A 51 -9.43 -2.71 0.88
N PRO A 52 -10.30 -2.47 1.86
CA PRO A 52 -10.96 -3.53 2.61
C PRO A 52 -12.12 -4.21 1.89
N GLU A 53 -12.65 -3.60 0.84
CA GLU A 53 -13.67 -4.12 -0.07
C GLU A 53 -14.83 -4.89 0.62
N ASP A 54 -15.12 -6.11 0.19
CA ASP A 54 -16.25 -6.93 0.69
C ASP A 54 -16.15 -7.28 2.19
N LEU A 55 -15.02 -7.05 2.85
CA LEU A 55 -14.94 -7.16 4.30
C LEU A 55 -15.90 -6.16 4.99
N LEU A 56 -16.13 -5.00 4.35
CA LEU A 56 -17.04 -3.96 4.86
C LEU A 56 -18.50 -4.37 4.86
N LEU A 57 -18.89 -5.35 4.05
CA LEU A 57 -20.23 -5.92 4.04
C LEU A 57 -20.50 -6.79 5.29
N LYS A 58 -19.44 -7.14 6.03
CA LYS A 58 -19.54 -7.94 7.27
C LYS A 58 -19.60 -6.99 8.47
N SER A 59 -20.78 -6.79 9.05
CA SER A 59 -20.96 -5.92 10.22
C SER A 59 -20.05 -6.28 11.41
N ALA A 60 -19.72 -7.56 11.58
CA ALA A 60 -18.78 -8.00 12.60
C ALA A 60 -17.38 -7.44 12.37
N PHE A 61 -16.91 -7.37 11.11
CA PHE A 61 -15.60 -6.81 10.77
C PHE A 61 -15.55 -5.31 11.11
N VAL A 62 -16.56 -4.54 10.71
CA VAL A 62 -16.64 -3.11 11.02
C VAL A 62 -16.60 -2.85 12.52
N LYS A 63 -17.32 -3.65 13.32
CA LYS A 63 -17.28 -3.58 14.79
C LYS A 63 -15.88 -3.87 15.35
N GLU A 64 -15.19 -4.88 14.81
CA GLU A 64 -13.83 -5.19 15.26
C GLU A 64 -12.83 -4.10 14.88
N VAL A 65 -12.98 -3.43 13.71
CA VAL A 65 -12.18 -2.24 13.35
C VAL A 65 -12.36 -1.14 14.39
N GLN A 66 -13.60 -0.85 14.81
CA GLN A 66 -13.87 0.18 15.82
C GLN A 66 -13.31 -0.20 17.20
N LYS A 67 -13.44 -1.46 17.61
CA LYS A 67 -12.82 -1.94 18.85
C LYS A 67 -11.29 -1.84 18.81
N THR A 68 -10.70 -2.19 17.68
CA THR A 68 -9.26 -2.07 17.46
C THR A 68 -8.79 -0.63 17.56
N LEU A 69 -9.53 0.33 16.98
CA LEU A 69 -9.25 1.75 17.14
C LEU A 69 -9.31 2.17 18.62
N ASN A 70 -10.30 1.69 19.38
CA ASN A 70 -10.41 2.01 20.82
C ASN A 70 -9.19 1.48 21.61
N VAL A 71 -8.68 0.29 21.26
CA VAL A 71 -7.46 -0.25 21.87
C VAL A 71 -6.24 0.61 21.52
N ILE A 72 -6.09 1.03 20.25
CA ILE A 72 -5.03 1.96 19.84
C ILE A 72 -5.16 3.28 20.60
N THR A 73 -6.37 3.84 20.66
CA THR A 73 -6.65 5.10 21.32
C THR A 73 -6.28 5.08 22.82
N ALA A 74 -6.45 3.93 23.49
CA ALA A 74 -6.06 3.77 24.90
C ALA A 74 -4.54 3.91 25.14
N GLU A 75 -3.72 3.77 24.11
CA GLU A 75 -2.27 3.94 24.14
C GLU A 75 -1.82 5.38 23.77
N VAL A 76 -2.75 6.24 23.30
CA VAL A 76 -2.44 7.61 22.86
C VAL A 76 -2.38 8.55 24.06
N ASN A 77 -1.20 9.11 24.32
CA ASN A 77 -0.95 9.95 25.50
C ASN A 77 -0.56 11.39 25.14
N SER A 78 0.73 11.63 24.92
CA SER A 78 1.33 12.98 24.88
C SER A 78 1.40 13.61 23.48
N CYS A 79 1.18 12.83 22.44
CA CYS A 79 1.11 13.25 21.04
C CYS A 79 -0.31 12.98 20.53
N VAL A 80 -0.88 13.87 19.71
CA VAL A 80 -2.16 13.58 19.04
C VAL A 80 -1.95 12.56 17.95
N ALA A 81 -2.77 11.52 17.88
CA ALA A 81 -2.77 10.60 16.75
C ALA A 81 -3.97 10.86 15.83
N VAL A 82 -3.71 11.02 14.53
CA VAL A 82 -4.73 11.11 13.47
C VAL A 82 -4.68 9.82 12.67
N ILE A 83 -5.73 9.00 12.79
CA ILE A 83 -5.71 7.60 12.36
C ILE A 83 -6.85 7.31 11.39
N GLY A 84 -6.51 6.83 10.18
CA GLY A 84 -7.49 6.36 9.19
C GLY A 84 -8.18 5.05 9.64
N PHE A 85 -9.51 5.03 9.62
CA PHE A 85 -10.32 3.88 10.02
C PHE A 85 -11.70 3.86 9.34
N VAL A 86 -12.44 2.79 9.54
CA VAL A 86 -13.85 2.70 9.13
C VAL A 86 -14.75 3.08 10.28
N SER A 87 -15.52 4.16 10.13
CA SER A 87 -16.62 4.48 11.05
C SER A 87 -17.93 3.84 10.57
N GLY A 88 -18.90 3.67 11.47
CA GLY A 88 -20.22 3.15 11.12
C GLY A 88 -21.17 3.13 12.31
N GLU A 89 -22.47 3.23 12.03
CA GLU A 89 -23.52 3.20 13.05
C GLU A 89 -24.18 1.81 13.14
N GLU A 90 -24.43 1.34 14.38
CA GLU A 90 -25.05 0.03 14.65
C GLU A 90 -26.51 -0.08 14.18
N ALA A 91 -27.21 1.03 14.01
CA ALA A 91 -28.67 1.09 14.01
C ALA A 91 -29.37 1.34 12.67
N ALA A 92 -28.67 1.49 11.56
CA ALA A 92 -29.35 1.83 10.30
C ALA A 92 -30.00 0.63 9.58
N ALA A 93 -31.08 0.84 8.84
CA ALA A 93 -31.89 -0.20 8.20
C ALA A 93 -31.26 -0.86 6.95
N ASP A 94 -30.19 -0.26 6.38
CA ASP A 94 -29.47 -0.77 5.20
C ASP A 94 -28.01 -1.09 5.55
N PRO A 95 -27.56 -2.34 5.46
CA PRO A 95 -26.17 -2.72 5.78
C PRO A 95 -25.12 -2.10 4.83
N ILE A 96 -25.48 -1.73 3.62
CA ILE A 96 -24.56 -1.32 2.56
C ILE A 96 -24.16 0.18 2.66
N LYS A 97 -24.96 1.02 3.33
CA LYS A 97 -24.74 2.49 3.40
C LYS A 97 -24.52 3.03 4.80
N ARG A 98 -23.73 2.33 5.61
CA ARG A 98 -23.56 2.65 7.04
C ARG A 98 -22.15 3.01 7.45
N THR A 99 -21.19 2.77 6.57
CA THR A 99 -19.79 3.00 6.87
C THR A 99 -19.29 4.25 6.17
N SER A 100 -18.39 4.95 6.83
CA SER A 100 -17.62 6.04 6.23
C SER A 100 -16.13 5.73 6.33
N ASN A 101 -15.39 6.16 5.31
CA ASN A 101 -13.95 6.22 5.35
C ASN A 101 -13.56 7.44 6.18
N SER A 102 -12.94 7.24 7.33
CA SER A 102 -12.85 8.27 8.37
C SER A 102 -11.46 8.41 8.94
N ALA A 103 -11.17 9.58 9.49
CA ALA A 103 -9.98 9.87 10.29
C ALA A 103 -10.41 10.21 11.72
N ALA A 104 -9.90 9.46 12.71
CA ALA A 104 -10.11 9.71 14.13
C ALA A 104 -8.99 10.59 14.68
N ILE A 105 -9.37 11.60 15.45
CA ILE A 105 -8.45 12.47 16.19
C ILE A 105 -8.41 11.98 17.64
N CYS A 106 -7.31 11.32 18.00
CA CYS A 106 -7.12 10.65 19.28
C CYS A 106 -6.10 11.42 20.13
N ALA A 107 -6.43 11.66 21.38
CA ALA A 107 -5.58 12.31 22.38
C ALA A 107 -5.98 11.86 23.79
N ASN A 108 -5.07 11.87 24.75
CA ASN A 108 -5.38 11.58 26.16
C ASN A 108 -6.28 10.34 26.34
N ARG A 109 -6.00 9.27 25.57
CA ARG A 109 -6.73 7.99 25.57
C ARG A 109 -8.21 8.09 25.16
N LYS A 110 -8.58 9.14 24.39
CA LYS A 110 -9.95 9.37 23.93
C LYS A 110 -9.97 9.82 22.49
N ILE A 111 -11.05 9.51 21.77
CA ILE A 111 -11.36 10.08 20.48
C ILE A 111 -12.09 11.40 20.73
N TYR A 112 -11.53 12.50 20.23
CA TYR A 112 -12.10 13.85 20.39
C TYR A 112 -12.89 14.33 19.19
N GLY A 113 -12.66 13.72 18.04
CA GLY A 113 -13.40 14.04 16.83
C GLY A 113 -13.14 13.04 15.73
N VAL A 114 -13.98 13.10 14.72
CA VAL A 114 -13.89 12.27 13.52
C VAL A 114 -14.12 13.18 12.32
N TYR A 115 -13.34 12.97 11.27
CA TYR A 115 -13.58 13.52 9.94
C TYR A 115 -13.95 12.37 9.00
N ASP A 116 -15.06 12.49 8.28
CA ASP A 116 -15.49 11.53 7.27
C ASP A 116 -15.14 12.04 5.88
N LYS A 117 -14.50 11.21 5.06
CA LYS A 117 -14.12 11.48 3.67
C LYS A 117 -15.35 11.94 2.87
N ARG A 118 -15.18 13.00 2.07
CA ARG A 118 -16.28 13.57 1.30
C ARG A 118 -16.26 13.21 -0.17
N ALA A 119 -15.08 13.11 -0.74
CA ALA A 119 -14.89 12.71 -2.12
C ALA A 119 -14.59 11.21 -2.17
N LEU A 120 -15.54 10.43 -2.68
CA LEU A 120 -15.41 8.98 -2.85
C LEU A 120 -15.11 8.72 -4.32
N PRO A 121 -13.90 8.23 -4.68
CA PRO A 121 -13.59 7.92 -6.07
C PRO A 121 -14.31 6.64 -6.52
N ASP A 122 -14.82 6.68 -7.75
CA ASP A 122 -15.52 5.60 -8.44
C ASP A 122 -15.00 5.49 -9.89
N TYR A 123 -13.68 5.39 -10.05
CA TYR A 123 -13.01 5.31 -11.34
C TYR A 123 -11.69 4.52 -11.23
N GLY A 124 -11.26 3.91 -12.34
CA GLY A 124 -10.01 3.14 -12.42
C GLY A 124 -10.06 1.92 -11.51
N VAL A 125 -9.26 1.93 -10.44
CA VAL A 125 -9.17 0.84 -9.44
C VAL A 125 -10.04 1.11 -8.21
N PHE A 126 -10.77 2.21 -8.17
CA PHE A 126 -11.59 2.60 -7.03
C PHE A 126 -13.05 2.23 -7.21
N ASP A 127 -13.71 1.80 -6.13
CA ASP A 127 -15.14 1.51 -6.03
C ASP A 127 -15.64 1.91 -4.63
N GLU A 128 -15.29 3.13 -4.18
CA GLU A 128 -15.58 3.55 -2.81
C GLU A 128 -17.06 3.88 -2.58
N GLU A 129 -17.77 4.37 -3.59
CA GLU A 129 -19.20 4.67 -3.47
C GLU A 129 -20.05 3.42 -3.19
N ARG A 130 -19.54 2.24 -3.54
CA ARG A 130 -20.18 0.96 -3.23
C ARG A 130 -20.25 0.68 -1.73
N TYR A 131 -19.23 1.09 -0.98
CA TYR A 131 -19.02 0.69 0.42
C TYR A 131 -19.23 1.82 1.41
N PHE A 132 -18.96 3.07 1.01
CA PHE A 132 -18.93 4.20 1.92
C PHE A 132 -20.01 5.24 1.62
N THR A 133 -20.40 5.93 2.68
CA THR A 133 -21.23 7.13 2.61
C THR A 133 -20.35 8.35 2.78
N PRO A 134 -20.45 9.37 1.90
CA PRO A 134 -19.64 10.57 2.01
C PRO A 134 -20.00 11.39 3.25
N GLY A 135 -19.00 12.01 3.85
CA GLY A 135 -19.15 12.93 4.98
C GLY A 135 -20.06 14.12 4.64
N LYS A 136 -20.83 14.56 5.62
CA LYS A 136 -21.84 15.64 5.48
C LYS A 136 -21.51 16.84 6.36
N GLY A 137 -22.08 17.98 6.00
CA GLY A 137 -21.98 19.21 6.78
C GLY A 137 -20.62 19.93 6.60
N LYS A 138 -20.27 20.83 7.49
CA LYS A 138 -19.02 21.60 7.43
C LYS A 138 -17.85 20.77 7.96
N ALA A 139 -16.69 20.82 7.31
CA ALA A 139 -15.49 20.11 7.76
C ALA A 139 -15.04 20.68 9.11
N PRO A 140 -14.81 19.83 10.14
CA PRO A 140 -14.37 20.29 11.45
C PRO A 140 -12.93 20.79 11.40
N ILE A 141 -12.64 21.82 12.20
CA ILE A 141 -11.28 22.25 12.53
C ILE A 141 -10.96 21.79 13.95
N PHE A 142 -9.77 21.25 14.12
CA PHE A 142 -9.27 20.77 15.41
C PHE A 142 -8.18 21.72 15.91
N GLU A 143 -8.35 22.30 17.10
CA GLU A 143 -7.27 23.06 17.74
C GLU A 143 -6.36 22.10 18.50
N ILE A 144 -5.16 21.87 17.98
CA ILE A 144 -4.14 20.98 18.54
C ILE A 144 -2.93 21.83 18.90
N CYS A 145 -2.49 21.81 20.16
CA CYS A 145 -1.38 22.65 20.66
C CYS A 145 -1.53 24.14 20.31
N GLY A 146 -2.76 24.65 20.26
CA GLY A 146 -3.06 26.03 19.89
C GLY A 146 -3.10 26.33 18.40
N VAL A 147 -2.90 25.33 17.54
CA VAL A 147 -2.91 25.41 16.07
C VAL A 147 -4.22 24.87 15.52
N ASN A 148 -4.81 25.56 14.57
CA ASN A 148 -5.99 25.12 13.85
C ASN A 148 -5.63 24.14 12.73
N VAL A 149 -5.96 22.88 12.91
CA VAL A 149 -5.63 21.77 12.01
C VAL A 149 -6.87 21.34 11.24
N GLY A 150 -6.76 21.30 9.90
CA GLY A 150 -7.74 20.67 9.03
C GLY A 150 -7.30 19.24 8.68
N VAL A 151 -8.25 18.32 8.59
CA VAL A 151 -7.99 16.93 8.20
C VAL A 151 -8.78 16.62 6.93
N THR A 152 -8.15 15.92 5.99
CA THR A 152 -8.72 15.47 4.73
C THR A 152 -8.23 14.06 4.39
N ILE A 153 -8.96 13.34 3.54
CA ILE A 153 -8.62 11.97 3.18
C ILE A 153 -8.54 11.86 1.65
N CYS A 154 -7.38 11.47 1.16
CA CYS A 154 -7.05 11.07 -0.21
C CYS A 154 -7.72 11.96 -1.28
N GLU A 155 -8.81 11.50 -1.92
CA GLU A 155 -9.50 12.18 -3.01
C GLU A 155 -9.95 13.62 -2.68
N ASP A 156 -10.17 13.94 -1.42
CA ASP A 156 -10.57 15.29 -1.00
C ASP A 156 -9.59 16.38 -1.47
N ILE A 157 -8.31 16.04 -1.62
CA ILE A 157 -7.26 16.99 -2.04
C ILE A 157 -7.23 17.20 -3.56
N TRP A 158 -7.78 16.26 -4.35
CA TRP A 158 -7.76 16.33 -5.80
C TRP A 158 -8.80 17.34 -6.35
N LEU A 159 -9.86 17.59 -5.59
CA LEU A 159 -10.95 18.45 -6.02
C LEU A 159 -10.60 19.94 -5.90
N ALA A 160 -10.68 20.64 -7.02
CA ALA A 160 -10.62 22.10 -7.02
C ALA A 160 -11.85 22.68 -6.29
N ASN A 161 -11.65 23.73 -5.50
CA ASN A 161 -12.70 24.34 -4.68
C ASN A 161 -13.41 23.37 -3.71
N GLY A 162 -12.70 22.30 -3.31
CA GLY A 162 -13.19 21.27 -2.41
C GLY A 162 -13.00 21.61 -0.93
N VAL A 163 -12.87 20.58 -0.12
CA VAL A 163 -12.74 20.64 1.35
C VAL A 163 -11.56 21.51 1.81
N ILE A 164 -10.45 21.52 1.05
CA ILE A 164 -9.26 22.34 1.38
C ILE A 164 -9.63 23.84 1.45
N ASN A 165 -10.38 24.34 0.48
CA ASN A 165 -10.78 25.75 0.45
C ASN A 165 -11.78 26.08 1.56
N GLU A 166 -12.67 25.15 1.91
CA GLU A 166 -13.57 25.30 3.06
C GLU A 166 -12.78 25.39 4.37
N LEU A 167 -11.82 24.50 4.60
CA LEU A 167 -10.97 24.51 5.76
C LEU A 167 -10.12 25.78 5.86
N ALA A 168 -9.56 26.25 4.72
CA ALA A 168 -8.81 27.50 4.63
C ALA A 168 -9.65 28.70 5.06
N THR A 169 -10.85 28.86 4.48
CA THR A 169 -11.77 29.95 4.82
C THR A 169 -12.30 29.85 6.25
N SER A 170 -12.32 28.65 6.81
CA SER A 170 -12.70 28.41 8.21
C SER A 170 -11.56 28.63 9.21
N GLY A 171 -10.35 28.99 8.75
CA GLY A 171 -9.22 29.39 9.59
C GLY A 171 -8.26 28.25 9.95
N ALA A 172 -8.19 27.19 9.17
CA ALA A 172 -7.14 26.18 9.31
C ALA A 172 -5.76 26.81 9.02
N GLN A 173 -4.72 26.38 9.76
CA GLN A 173 -3.34 26.83 9.60
C GLN A 173 -2.46 25.74 8.98
N VAL A 174 -2.90 24.49 8.99
CA VAL A 174 -2.24 23.33 8.38
C VAL A 174 -3.29 22.32 7.97
N ILE A 175 -3.05 21.61 6.87
CA ILE A 175 -3.86 20.49 6.41
C ILE A 175 -3.07 19.20 6.57
N LEU A 176 -3.69 18.19 7.19
CA LEU A 176 -3.22 16.81 7.25
C LEU A 176 -4.06 15.98 6.27
N ASN A 177 -3.39 15.37 5.29
CA ASN A 177 -4.06 14.58 4.27
C ASN A 177 -3.60 13.12 4.37
N LEU A 178 -4.53 12.23 4.72
CA LEU A 178 -4.31 10.79 4.88
C LEU A 178 -4.59 10.09 3.55
N ASN A 179 -3.67 9.22 3.10
CA ASN A 179 -3.82 8.62 1.78
C ASN A 179 -3.52 7.12 1.75
N ALA A 180 -4.20 6.46 0.82
CA ALA A 180 -3.88 5.17 0.25
C ALA A 180 -3.93 5.31 -1.28
N SER A 181 -3.11 6.22 -1.81
CA SER A 181 -3.07 6.54 -3.24
C SER A 181 -2.21 5.51 -3.96
N PRO A 182 -2.79 4.71 -4.90
CA PRO A 182 -2.06 3.67 -5.61
C PRO A 182 -0.93 4.22 -6.49
N TYR A 183 0.08 3.40 -6.67
CA TYR A 183 1.22 3.65 -7.53
C TYR A 183 0.80 3.65 -9.01
N GLU A 184 1.37 4.59 -9.73
CA GLU A 184 1.47 4.65 -11.17
C GLU A 184 2.81 5.31 -11.49
N GLN A 185 3.48 4.88 -12.56
CA GLN A 185 4.78 5.43 -12.92
C GLN A 185 4.75 6.97 -13.03
N GLY A 186 5.62 7.63 -12.27
CA GLY A 186 5.70 9.09 -12.24
C GLY A 186 4.58 9.81 -11.49
N LYS A 187 3.65 9.10 -10.85
CA LYS A 187 2.53 9.72 -10.12
C LYS A 187 2.97 10.59 -8.93
N ILE A 188 4.17 10.36 -8.43
CA ILE A 188 4.77 11.20 -7.38
C ILE A 188 4.82 12.68 -7.80
N PHE A 189 5.15 12.98 -9.07
CA PHE A 189 5.14 14.33 -9.61
C PHE A 189 3.74 14.91 -9.75
N THR A 190 2.77 14.07 -10.13
CA THR A 190 1.35 14.47 -10.19
C THR A 190 0.84 14.86 -8.81
N ARG A 191 1.14 14.04 -7.77
CA ARG A 191 0.82 14.36 -6.38
C ARG A 191 1.45 15.68 -5.94
N GLN A 192 2.75 15.87 -6.22
CA GLN A 192 3.45 17.12 -5.92
C GLN A 192 2.76 18.34 -6.56
N ASN A 193 2.44 18.26 -7.84
CA ASN A 193 1.76 19.35 -8.57
C ASN A 193 0.39 19.69 -7.98
N ILE A 194 -0.40 18.68 -7.60
CA ILE A 194 -1.72 18.88 -6.97
C ILE A 194 -1.57 19.56 -5.61
N LEU A 195 -0.64 19.10 -4.78
CA LEU A 195 -0.37 19.73 -3.48
C LEU A 195 0.05 21.18 -3.65
N GLN A 196 0.97 21.49 -4.58
CA GLN A 196 1.39 22.86 -4.90
C GLN A 196 0.21 23.73 -5.34
N GLN A 197 -0.69 23.17 -6.18
CA GLN A 197 -1.89 23.87 -6.61
C GLN A 197 -2.83 24.18 -5.43
N ARG A 198 -3.08 23.21 -4.56
CA ARG A 198 -3.93 23.43 -3.36
C ARG A 198 -3.32 24.44 -2.41
N ILE A 199 -1.99 24.39 -2.20
CA ILE A 199 -1.27 25.38 -1.37
C ILE A 199 -1.36 26.78 -2.01
N LYS A 200 -1.18 26.89 -3.32
CA LYS A 200 -1.31 28.17 -4.03
C LYS A 200 -2.69 28.81 -3.84
N GLU A 201 -3.75 28.00 -3.83
CA GLU A 201 -5.13 28.43 -3.62
C GLU A 201 -5.43 28.79 -2.16
N SER A 202 -4.99 27.97 -1.21
CA SER A 202 -5.32 28.06 0.21
C SER A 202 -4.33 28.90 1.04
N LYS A 203 -3.05 28.97 0.62
CA LYS A 203 -1.93 29.53 1.38
C LYS A 203 -1.65 28.83 2.72
N ILE A 204 -1.96 27.54 2.79
CA ILE A 204 -1.83 26.70 3.98
C ILE A 204 -0.84 25.57 3.68
N PRO A 205 0.14 25.29 4.57
CA PRO A 205 1.02 24.13 4.47
C PRO A 205 0.23 22.83 4.53
N ILE A 206 0.72 21.80 3.83
CA ILE A 206 0.07 20.49 3.74
C ILE A 206 1.08 19.40 4.13
N VAL A 207 0.66 18.48 4.99
CA VAL A 207 1.34 17.20 5.22
C VAL A 207 0.52 16.10 4.59
N TYR A 208 1.12 15.46 3.61
CA TYR A 208 0.58 14.35 2.84
C TYR A 208 1.22 13.06 3.34
N VAL A 209 0.47 12.18 3.99
CA VAL A 209 0.93 10.83 4.35
C VAL A 209 0.28 9.81 3.44
N ASN A 210 1.10 8.95 2.83
CA ASN A 210 0.63 7.86 1.98
C ASN A 210 1.07 6.52 2.57
N GLN A 211 0.24 5.48 2.44
CA GLN A 211 0.70 4.13 2.77
C GLN A 211 1.72 3.64 1.76
N VAL A 212 2.50 2.62 2.15
CA VAL A 212 3.41 1.88 1.30
C VAL A 212 3.05 0.41 1.36
N GLY A 213 3.34 -0.36 0.30
CA GLY A 213 3.13 -1.81 0.28
C GLY A 213 2.40 -2.30 -0.96
N GLY A 214 2.36 -3.62 -1.12
CA GLY A 214 1.53 -4.31 -2.11
C GLY A 214 0.29 -4.91 -1.43
N GLN A 215 -0.85 -4.85 -2.09
CA GLN A 215 -2.07 -5.51 -1.67
C GLN A 215 -2.85 -5.95 -2.90
N ASP A 216 -2.99 -7.26 -3.08
CA ASP A 216 -3.55 -7.88 -4.29
C ASP A 216 -2.90 -7.30 -5.56
N GLU A 217 -3.63 -6.73 -6.50
CA GLU A 217 -3.10 -6.08 -7.70
C GLU A 217 -2.60 -4.64 -7.50
N LEU A 218 -2.77 -4.06 -6.30
CA LEU A 218 -2.40 -2.68 -6.02
C LEU A 218 -1.02 -2.58 -5.37
N ILE A 219 -0.29 -1.56 -5.78
CA ILE A 219 0.97 -1.14 -5.16
C ILE A 219 0.77 0.27 -4.60
N PHE A 220 1.29 0.51 -3.41
CA PHE A 220 1.34 1.83 -2.79
C PHE A 220 2.81 2.19 -2.59
N ASP A 221 3.23 3.28 -3.21
CA ASP A 221 4.63 3.67 -3.26
C ASP A 221 5.08 4.55 -2.08
N GLY A 222 4.18 4.93 -1.18
CA GLY A 222 4.50 5.89 -0.14
C GLY A 222 4.75 7.28 -0.74
N GLY A 223 5.98 7.79 -0.62
CA GLY A 223 6.33 9.12 -1.12
C GLY A 223 5.59 10.22 -0.34
N SER A 224 5.40 10.03 0.96
CA SER A 224 4.82 11.06 1.85
C SER A 224 5.67 12.32 1.83
N MET A 225 5.01 13.48 1.96
CA MET A 225 5.72 14.76 1.89
C MET A 225 5.07 15.83 2.76
N ALA A 226 5.88 16.74 3.28
CA ALA A 226 5.45 17.96 3.93
C ALA A 226 5.86 19.16 3.09
N MET A 227 4.90 20.05 2.82
CA MET A 227 5.09 21.25 2.02
C MET A 227 4.72 22.49 2.83
N ASN A 228 5.53 23.55 2.70
CA ASN A 228 5.28 24.85 3.34
C ASN A 228 4.16 25.64 2.61
N ALA A 229 3.80 26.81 3.15
CA ALA A 229 2.78 27.68 2.56
C ALA A 229 3.15 28.29 1.20
N ASP A 230 4.40 28.17 0.78
CA ASP A 230 4.90 28.61 -0.53
C ASP A 230 4.89 27.47 -1.57
N GLY A 231 4.57 26.23 -1.15
CA GLY A 231 4.53 25.05 -1.99
C GLY A 231 5.89 24.38 -2.20
N GLU A 232 6.85 24.66 -1.33
CA GLU A 232 8.16 23.99 -1.33
C GLU A 232 8.11 22.74 -0.44
N ILE A 233 8.71 21.64 -0.91
CA ILE A 233 8.88 20.43 -0.12
C ILE A 233 9.93 20.68 0.96
N ILE A 234 9.53 20.59 2.24
CA ILE A 234 10.44 20.75 3.39
C ILE A 234 10.97 19.42 3.90
N SER A 235 10.21 18.32 3.69
CA SER A 235 10.68 16.96 3.94
C SER A 235 9.88 15.97 3.09
N SER A 236 10.48 14.83 2.77
CA SER A 236 9.86 13.74 2.04
C SER A 236 10.30 12.39 2.59
N ALA A 237 9.41 11.39 2.52
CA ALA A 237 9.72 10.00 2.80
C ALA A 237 10.16 9.28 1.51
N PRO A 238 10.97 8.22 1.61
CA PRO A 238 11.37 7.44 0.44
C PRO A 238 10.17 6.74 -0.20
N GLN A 239 10.27 6.44 -1.50
CA GLN A 239 9.32 5.58 -2.18
C GLN A 239 9.63 4.10 -1.88
N PHE A 240 8.60 3.27 -1.79
CA PHE A 240 8.62 1.81 -1.62
C PHE A 240 9.24 1.30 -0.30
N GLU A 241 9.38 2.14 0.70
CA GLU A 241 9.96 1.80 2.01
C GLU A 241 9.09 2.35 3.14
N GLU A 242 8.97 1.63 4.25
CA GLU A 242 8.34 2.16 5.47
C GLU A 242 9.22 3.27 6.06
N SER A 243 8.57 4.35 6.54
CA SER A 243 9.29 5.50 7.09
C SER A 243 8.40 6.27 8.08
N ILE A 244 9.03 6.86 9.08
CA ILE A 244 8.40 7.88 9.93
C ILE A 244 9.10 9.20 9.63
N MET A 245 8.45 10.02 8.82
CA MET A 245 8.97 11.32 8.41
C MET A 245 8.62 12.38 9.45
N ILE A 246 9.63 12.94 10.10
CA ILE A 246 9.46 14.03 11.05
C ILE A 246 9.64 15.37 10.33
N SER A 247 8.72 16.31 10.57
CA SER A 247 8.74 17.62 9.95
C SER A 247 8.39 18.72 10.94
N ASP A 248 9.18 19.77 11.00
CA ASP A 248 8.84 21.01 11.69
C ASP A 248 8.26 22.01 10.70
N LEU A 249 6.99 22.34 10.87
CA LEU A 249 6.24 23.24 10.00
C LEU A 249 6.15 24.64 10.60
N GLU A 250 6.58 25.63 9.84
CA GLU A 250 6.25 27.03 10.11
C GLU A 250 4.78 27.30 9.71
N LEU A 251 4.05 27.98 10.57
CA LEU A 251 2.60 28.13 10.43
C LEU A 251 2.23 29.57 10.05
N PRO A 252 1.23 29.77 9.19
CA PRO A 252 0.66 31.09 8.95
C PRO A 252 0.00 31.63 10.24
N LYS A 253 -0.14 32.95 10.32
CA LYS A 253 -0.82 33.59 11.46
C LYS A 253 -2.23 33.06 11.62
N LYS A 254 -2.60 32.78 12.86
CA LYS A 254 -3.96 32.34 13.20
C LYS A 254 -4.99 33.42 12.88
N THR A 255 -6.00 33.04 12.12
CA THR A 255 -7.18 33.87 11.85
C THR A 255 -8.32 33.45 12.79
N SER A 256 -9.29 34.32 13.04
CA SER A 256 -10.45 33.97 13.87
C SER A 256 -11.27 32.86 13.20
N SER A 257 -11.58 31.81 13.93
CA SER A 257 -12.42 30.70 13.48
C SER A 257 -13.71 30.63 14.30
N GLU A 258 -14.84 30.40 13.64
CA GLU A 258 -16.16 30.41 14.29
C GLU A 258 -16.52 29.07 15.00
N SER A 259 -15.90 27.96 14.61
CA SER A 259 -16.23 26.63 15.17
C SER A 259 -14.99 25.73 15.18
N VAL A 260 -14.35 25.62 16.33
CA VAL A 260 -13.15 24.83 16.51
C VAL A 260 -13.35 23.83 17.63
N LEU A 261 -13.07 22.55 17.36
CA LEU A 261 -13.01 21.51 18.37
C LEU A 261 -11.64 21.56 19.06
N LYS A 262 -11.61 22.03 20.29
CA LYS A 262 -10.37 22.08 21.08
C LYS A 262 -10.01 20.71 21.60
N ILE A 263 -8.80 20.28 21.28
CA ILE A 263 -8.22 19.06 21.81
C ILE A 263 -7.48 19.41 23.10
N PRO A 264 -7.95 18.99 24.29
CA PRO A 264 -7.31 19.30 25.52
C PRO A 264 -6.05 18.43 25.67
N LEU A 265 -4.94 18.95 25.22
CA LEU A 265 -3.62 18.45 25.60
C LEU A 265 -3.11 19.37 26.68
N ASP A 266 -2.58 18.80 27.76
CA ASP A 266 -1.76 19.58 28.65
C ASP A 266 -0.63 20.19 27.82
N PRO A 267 -0.45 21.53 27.86
CA PRO A 267 0.66 22.13 27.18
C PRO A 267 1.91 21.43 27.70
N LYS A 268 2.51 20.59 26.83
CA LYS A 268 3.86 20.11 27.11
C LYS A 268 4.65 21.39 27.41
N THR A 269 5.35 21.42 28.51
CA THR A 269 6.50 22.30 28.65
C THR A 269 7.42 21.92 27.51
N TYR A 270 7.25 22.61 26.39
CA TYR A 270 7.96 22.34 25.16
C TYR A 270 9.43 22.71 25.42
N ASP A 271 10.20 21.71 25.80
CA ASP A 271 11.64 21.79 25.62
C ASP A 271 11.86 21.81 24.10
N PRO A 272 12.53 22.83 23.54
CA PRO A 272 12.73 22.92 22.10
C PRO A 272 13.30 21.58 21.61
N PRO A 273 12.86 21.10 20.44
CA PRO A 273 13.24 19.80 19.93
C PRO A 273 14.76 19.62 20.02
N LYS A 274 15.19 18.53 20.60
CA LYS A 274 16.61 18.16 20.68
C LYS A 274 17.13 17.92 19.26
N GLY A 275 17.81 18.90 18.72
CA GLY A 275 18.43 18.85 17.40
C GLY A 275 17.57 19.43 16.25
N GLN A 276 18.26 19.95 15.23
CA GLN A 276 17.64 20.27 13.96
C GLN A 276 17.28 18.95 13.27
N ILE A 277 16.04 18.85 12.74
CA ILE A 277 15.65 17.76 11.86
C ILE A 277 16.48 17.90 10.58
N GLU A 278 17.17 16.85 10.19
CA GLU A 278 17.81 16.82 8.87
C GLU A 278 16.72 16.96 7.80
N LYS A 279 16.87 17.95 6.95
CA LYS A 279 15.99 18.11 5.79
C LYS A 279 16.24 16.92 4.87
N ASN A 280 15.27 16.03 4.74
CA ASN A 280 15.29 14.99 3.72
C ASN A 280 14.82 15.60 2.40
N PRO A 281 15.74 15.90 1.45
CA PRO A 281 15.35 16.45 0.17
C PRO A 281 14.53 15.43 -0.60
N PHE A 282 13.57 15.91 -1.37
CA PHE A 282 12.86 15.08 -2.33
C PHE A 282 13.81 14.58 -3.42
N LEU A 283 14.04 13.28 -3.47
CA LEU A 283 14.88 12.62 -4.48
C LEU A 283 14.02 11.60 -5.23
N PRO A 284 13.47 11.95 -6.39
CA PRO A 284 12.70 11.01 -7.20
C PRO A 284 13.60 9.90 -7.71
N LEU A 285 13.05 8.69 -7.83
CA LEU A 285 13.76 7.56 -8.42
C LEU A 285 13.87 7.71 -9.95
N GLU A 286 14.93 7.15 -10.51
CA GLU A 286 15.02 6.95 -11.96
C GLU A 286 13.90 5.98 -12.42
N PRO A 287 13.31 6.20 -13.62
CA PRO A 287 12.10 5.47 -14.05
C PRO A 287 12.23 3.94 -14.02
N LEU A 288 13.38 3.37 -14.40
CA LEU A 288 13.58 1.92 -14.34
C LEU A 288 13.75 1.42 -12.90
N SER A 289 14.43 2.20 -12.05
CA SER A 289 14.57 1.89 -10.63
C SER A 289 13.22 1.96 -9.90
N GLU A 290 12.36 2.92 -10.28
CA GLU A 290 11.01 3.05 -9.75
C GLU A 290 10.17 1.81 -10.07
N ILE A 291 10.16 1.37 -11.34
CA ILE A 291 9.44 0.17 -11.78
C ILE A 291 9.98 -1.08 -11.07
N TRP A 292 11.31 -1.22 -10.99
CA TRP A 292 11.95 -2.37 -10.34
C TRP A 292 11.56 -2.48 -8.86
N LYS A 293 11.67 -1.39 -8.12
CA LYS A 293 11.25 -1.36 -6.71
C LYS A 293 9.76 -1.66 -6.54
N ALA A 294 8.91 -1.18 -7.44
CA ALA A 294 7.48 -1.47 -7.43
C ALA A 294 7.21 -2.98 -7.61
N LEU A 295 7.87 -3.63 -8.58
CA LEU A 295 7.75 -5.07 -8.83
C LEU A 295 8.24 -5.90 -7.63
N CYS A 296 9.39 -5.54 -7.07
CA CYS A 296 9.94 -6.23 -5.90
C CYS A 296 9.01 -6.07 -4.67
N LEU A 297 8.49 -4.86 -4.42
CA LEU A 297 7.57 -4.62 -3.32
C LEU A 297 6.27 -5.42 -3.48
N ALA A 298 5.67 -5.40 -4.68
CA ALA A 298 4.45 -6.16 -4.97
C ALA A 298 4.66 -7.66 -4.76
N THR A 299 5.74 -8.21 -5.30
CA THR A 299 6.06 -9.65 -5.19
C THR A 299 6.28 -10.06 -3.74
N ARG A 300 7.11 -9.31 -3.01
CA ARG A 300 7.37 -9.58 -1.60
C ARG A 300 6.10 -9.57 -0.76
N ASP A 301 5.31 -8.52 -0.91
CA ASP A 301 4.12 -8.33 -0.10
C ASP A 301 3.03 -9.35 -0.45
N TYR A 302 2.84 -9.68 -1.73
CA TYR A 302 1.90 -10.71 -2.13
C TYR A 302 2.25 -12.07 -1.52
N VAL A 303 3.53 -12.46 -1.59
CA VAL A 303 4.01 -13.72 -1.01
C VAL A 303 3.83 -13.74 0.50
N THR A 304 4.34 -12.72 1.18
CA THR A 304 4.35 -12.69 2.66
C THR A 304 2.96 -12.48 3.26
N LYS A 305 2.13 -11.62 2.66
CA LYS A 305 0.74 -11.39 3.11
C LYS A 305 -0.16 -12.59 2.83
N SER A 306 0.18 -13.42 1.83
CA SER A 306 -0.48 -14.71 1.59
C SER A 306 0.07 -15.85 2.46
N SER A 307 0.92 -15.53 3.46
CA SER A 307 1.51 -16.50 4.41
C SER A 307 2.45 -17.52 3.78
N PHE A 308 3.05 -17.19 2.64
CA PHE A 308 4.16 -17.95 2.05
C PHE A 308 5.51 -17.31 2.41
N THR A 309 6.53 -18.13 2.44
CA THR A 309 7.93 -17.70 2.63
C THR A 309 8.77 -17.94 1.37
N ASP A 310 8.40 -18.95 0.59
CA ASP A 310 9.16 -19.47 -0.52
C ASP A 310 8.33 -19.51 -1.79
N VAL A 311 8.99 -19.37 -2.94
CA VAL A 311 8.35 -19.42 -4.25
C VAL A 311 9.01 -20.44 -5.17
N VAL A 312 8.25 -20.98 -6.13
CA VAL A 312 8.75 -21.83 -7.20
C VAL A 312 8.45 -21.23 -8.55
N ILE A 313 9.43 -21.25 -9.46
CA ILE A 313 9.37 -20.64 -10.79
C ILE A 313 9.81 -21.64 -11.84
N GLY A 314 9.00 -21.83 -12.89
CA GLY A 314 9.44 -22.55 -14.09
C GLY A 314 10.42 -21.70 -14.89
N LEU A 315 11.71 -22.06 -14.87
CA LEU A 315 12.77 -21.32 -15.55
C LEU A 315 13.08 -21.94 -16.90
N SER A 316 12.64 -21.27 -17.97
CA SER A 316 12.71 -21.79 -19.33
C SER A 316 13.99 -21.43 -20.11
N GLY A 317 14.82 -20.52 -19.57
CA GLY A 317 15.91 -19.87 -20.29
C GLY A 317 15.45 -18.68 -21.15
N GLY A 318 14.13 -18.36 -21.19
CA GLY A 318 13.58 -17.18 -21.85
C GLY A 318 13.59 -15.95 -20.93
N ILE A 319 13.49 -14.76 -21.56
CA ILE A 319 13.59 -13.47 -20.87
C ILE A 319 12.48 -13.25 -19.82
N ASP A 320 11.24 -13.71 -20.09
CA ASP A 320 10.11 -13.53 -19.18
C ASP A 320 10.34 -14.29 -17.87
N SER A 321 10.76 -15.55 -17.96
CA SER A 321 11.09 -16.32 -16.75
C SER A 321 12.34 -15.79 -16.04
N ALA A 322 13.29 -15.25 -16.78
CA ALA A 322 14.50 -14.65 -16.23
C ALA A 322 14.21 -13.41 -15.38
N ILE A 323 13.36 -12.49 -15.90
CA ILE A 323 13.01 -11.28 -15.15
C ILE A 323 12.17 -11.59 -13.90
N VAL A 324 11.25 -12.57 -13.99
CA VAL A 324 10.47 -13.01 -12.82
C VAL A 324 11.37 -13.59 -11.73
N ALA A 325 12.35 -14.43 -12.12
CA ALA A 325 13.31 -14.99 -11.18
C ALA A 325 14.19 -13.90 -10.52
N ALA A 326 14.65 -12.92 -11.29
CA ALA A 326 15.44 -11.80 -10.76
C ALA A 326 14.63 -10.91 -9.80
N VAL A 327 13.39 -10.57 -10.17
CA VAL A 327 12.48 -9.82 -9.27
C VAL A 327 12.21 -10.60 -7.99
N ALA A 328 11.95 -11.91 -8.07
CA ALA A 328 11.70 -12.74 -6.91
C ALA A 328 12.94 -12.83 -5.99
N ALA A 329 14.14 -12.97 -6.56
CA ALA A 329 15.38 -13.01 -5.80
C ALA A 329 15.66 -11.70 -5.05
N ASP A 330 15.43 -10.55 -5.69
CA ASP A 330 15.56 -9.24 -5.04
C ASP A 330 14.46 -8.99 -3.99
N ALA A 331 13.25 -9.49 -4.24
CA ALA A 331 12.10 -9.28 -3.36
C ALA A 331 12.17 -10.12 -2.07
N LEU A 332 12.59 -11.38 -2.17
CA LEU A 332 12.48 -12.38 -1.09
C LEU A 332 13.83 -12.80 -0.53
N GLY A 333 14.89 -12.56 -1.29
CA GLY A 333 16.21 -13.18 -1.07
C GLY A 333 16.34 -14.51 -1.84
N PRO A 334 17.54 -14.80 -2.38
CA PRO A 334 17.75 -15.96 -3.25
C PRO A 334 17.46 -17.30 -2.59
N ASP A 335 17.65 -17.43 -1.28
CA ASP A 335 17.39 -18.65 -0.51
C ASP A 335 15.91 -19.08 -0.50
N HIS A 336 15.00 -18.15 -0.80
CA HIS A 336 13.55 -18.36 -0.86
C HIS A 336 13.00 -18.56 -2.27
N VAL A 337 13.90 -18.64 -3.28
CA VAL A 337 13.51 -18.77 -4.69
C VAL A 337 13.99 -20.09 -5.26
N HIS A 338 13.04 -20.96 -5.59
CA HIS A 338 13.30 -22.28 -6.16
C HIS A 338 12.98 -22.26 -7.65
N THR A 339 13.99 -22.43 -8.47
CA THR A 339 13.84 -22.45 -9.94
C THR A 339 13.84 -23.88 -10.46
N VAL A 340 13.01 -24.15 -11.46
CA VAL A 340 12.88 -25.50 -12.05
C VAL A 340 12.91 -25.41 -13.58
N ALA A 341 13.94 -25.98 -14.19
CA ALA A 341 13.93 -26.24 -15.62
C ALA A 341 13.16 -27.52 -15.92
N LEU A 342 12.25 -27.46 -16.90
CA LEU A 342 11.34 -28.54 -17.28
C LEU A 342 11.52 -28.87 -18.76
N PRO A 343 12.72 -29.36 -19.19
CA PRO A 343 13.01 -29.62 -20.59
C PRO A 343 12.23 -30.80 -21.17
N SER A 344 11.95 -30.70 -22.44
CA SER A 344 11.46 -31.80 -23.28
C SER A 344 12.46 -32.08 -24.42
N ARG A 345 12.22 -33.11 -25.22
CA ARG A 345 13.02 -33.39 -26.44
C ARG A 345 13.09 -32.23 -27.42
N PHE A 346 12.17 -31.26 -27.31
CA PHE A 346 12.12 -30.07 -28.18
C PHE A 346 12.85 -28.88 -27.59
N SER A 347 13.29 -28.96 -26.34
CA SER A 347 14.04 -27.90 -25.66
C SER A 347 15.47 -27.85 -26.14
N SER A 348 16.01 -26.66 -26.45
CA SER A 348 17.41 -26.51 -26.81
C SER A 348 18.32 -26.71 -25.60
N SER A 349 19.53 -27.23 -25.82
CA SER A 349 20.54 -27.31 -24.75
C SER A 349 20.89 -25.93 -24.20
N HIS A 350 20.94 -24.91 -25.06
CA HIS A 350 21.19 -23.52 -24.63
C HIS A 350 20.16 -23.00 -23.65
N SER A 351 18.87 -23.29 -23.83
CA SER A 351 17.84 -22.85 -22.90
C SER A 351 18.03 -23.43 -21.49
N THR A 352 18.41 -24.69 -21.38
CA THR A 352 18.65 -25.33 -20.08
C THR A 352 19.94 -24.79 -19.44
N GLU A 353 21.00 -24.59 -20.24
CA GLU A 353 22.26 -24.00 -19.78
C GLU A 353 22.07 -22.56 -19.28
N ASP A 354 21.33 -21.74 -20.04
CA ASP A 354 21.02 -20.36 -19.68
C ASP A 354 20.18 -20.28 -18.37
N ALA A 355 19.22 -21.18 -18.20
CA ALA A 355 18.44 -21.29 -16.98
C ALA A 355 19.32 -21.63 -15.78
N ALA A 356 20.19 -22.62 -15.89
CA ALA A 356 21.09 -23.01 -14.81
C ALA A 356 22.11 -21.90 -14.48
N LEU A 357 22.67 -21.25 -15.51
CA LEU A 357 23.60 -20.13 -15.33
C LEU A 357 22.92 -18.93 -14.63
N LEU A 358 21.71 -18.59 -15.03
CA LEU A 358 20.95 -17.51 -14.37
C LEU A 358 20.68 -17.83 -12.89
N ALA A 359 20.20 -19.04 -12.60
CA ALA A 359 19.94 -19.46 -11.23
C ALA A 359 21.21 -19.41 -10.37
N ALA A 360 22.34 -19.86 -10.91
CA ALA A 360 23.64 -19.77 -10.23
C ALA A 360 24.07 -18.31 -9.99
N ASN A 361 23.89 -17.42 -10.97
CA ASN A 361 24.23 -16.00 -10.85
C ASN A 361 23.34 -15.28 -9.82
N LEU A 362 22.08 -15.66 -9.71
CA LEU A 362 21.16 -15.13 -8.69
C LEU A 362 21.37 -15.75 -7.31
N GLY A 363 22.05 -16.90 -7.23
CA GLY A 363 22.25 -17.67 -5.99
C GLY A 363 21.01 -18.48 -5.57
N CYS A 364 20.09 -18.77 -6.50
CA CYS A 364 18.86 -19.51 -6.22
C CYS A 364 19.05 -21.03 -6.30
N ASP A 365 18.21 -21.78 -5.55
CA ASP A 365 18.08 -23.25 -5.74
C ASP A 365 17.59 -23.55 -7.15
N HIS A 366 18.26 -24.50 -7.83
CA HIS A 366 17.92 -24.89 -9.20
C HIS A 366 17.78 -26.38 -9.36
N ARG A 367 16.71 -26.80 -10.01
CA ARG A 367 16.40 -28.21 -10.32
C ARG A 367 16.13 -28.37 -11.80
N GLU A 368 16.56 -29.49 -12.35
CA GLU A 368 16.19 -29.93 -13.70
C GLU A 368 15.29 -31.17 -13.60
N ILE A 369 14.08 -31.09 -14.13
CA ILE A 369 13.08 -32.17 -14.12
C ILE A 369 12.58 -32.36 -15.56
N PRO A 370 13.18 -33.27 -16.34
CA PRO A 370 12.74 -33.55 -17.71
C PRO A 370 11.31 -34.08 -17.73
N ILE A 371 10.47 -33.53 -18.63
CA ILE A 371 9.06 -33.93 -18.75
C ILE A 371 8.82 -35.12 -19.67
N GLU A 372 9.84 -35.60 -20.37
CA GLU A 372 9.73 -36.55 -21.46
C GLU A 372 9.00 -37.85 -21.06
N LEU A 373 9.31 -38.44 -19.90
CA LEU A 373 8.66 -39.65 -19.44
C LEU A 373 7.17 -39.45 -19.19
N ALA A 374 6.79 -38.32 -18.56
CA ALA A 374 5.39 -37.99 -18.31
C ALA A 374 4.67 -37.73 -19.62
N HIS A 375 5.25 -36.95 -20.54
CA HIS A 375 4.68 -36.64 -21.85
C HIS A 375 4.43 -37.93 -22.66
N LYS A 376 5.43 -38.81 -22.73
CA LYS A 376 5.27 -40.12 -23.39
C LYS A 376 4.16 -40.96 -22.76
N ALA A 377 4.07 -41.01 -21.45
CA ALA A 377 2.99 -41.75 -20.77
C ALA A 377 1.59 -41.24 -21.10
N PHE A 378 1.42 -39.90 -21.22
CA PHE A 378 0.15 -39.31 -21.67
C PHE A 378 -0.14 -39.70 -23.13
N LEU A 379 0.84 -39.61 -24.05
CA LEU A 379 0.65 -39.98 -25.44
C LEU A 379 0.31 -41.47 -25.57
N ASP A 380 1.00 -42.37 -24.85
CA ASP A 380 0.73 -43.79 -24.84
C ASP A 380 -0.71 -44.08 -24.34
N THR A 381 -1.15 -43.35 -23.28
CA THR A 381 -2.50 -43.50 -22.71
C THR A 381 -3.60 -43.05 -23.70
N LEU A 382 -3.33 -42.03 -24.51
CA LEU A 382 -4.29 -41.43 -25.43
C LEU A 382 -4.19 -42.04 -26.84
N SER A 383 -3.24 -42.94 -27.11
CA SER A 383 -2.92 -43.46 -28.44
C SER A 383 -4.12 -44.09 -29.17
N GLU A 384 -4.97 -44.85 -28.46
CA GLU A 384 -6.19 -45.42 -29.03
C GLU A 384 -7.20 -44.33 -29.41
N SER A 385 -7.36 -43.31 -28.57
CA SER A 385 -8.29 -42.19 -28.82
C SER A 385 -7.82 -41.26 -29.94
N PHE A 386 -6.50 -41.19 -30.20
CA PHE A 386 -5.91 -40.31 -31.19
C PHE A 386 -5.51 -41.03 -32.49
N SER A 387 -5.79 -42.35 -32.62
CA SER A 387 -5.31 -43.20 -33.73
C SER A 387 -5.62 -42.68 -35.10
N ASP A 388 -6.74 -41.98 -35.30
CA ASP A 388 -7.21 -41.47 -36.59
C ASP A 388 -6.87 -39.99 -36.85
N PHE A 389 -6.10 -39.35 -35.95
CA PHE A 389 -5.77 -37.93 -36.00
C PHE A 389 -4.26 -37.72 -36.09
N PRO A 390 -3.78 -36.77 -36.92
CA PRO A 390 -2.38 -36.38 -36.93
C PRO A 390 -2.02 -35.59 -35.65
N GLU A 391 -0.73 -35.61 -35.24
CA GLU A 391 -0.22 -34.73 -34.18
C GLU A 391 -0.46 -33.25 -34.55
N ASP A 392 -0.90 -32.45 -33.55
CA ASP A 392 -1.17 -31.02 -33.69
C ASP A 392 -0.83 -30.26 -32.40
N THR A 393 -1.42 -29.10 -32.19
CA THR A 393 -1.26 -28.26 -30.96
C THR A 393 -1.72 -28.96 -29.69
N THR A 394 -2.43 -30.09 -29.76
CA THR A 394 -2.88 -30.86 -28.61
C THR A 394 -1.70 -31.43 -27.84
N GLU A 395 -0.74 -32.02 -28.55
CA GLU A 395 0.46 -32.60 -27.98
C GLU A 395 1.38 -31.52 -27.37
N GLU A 396 1.46 -30.33 -27.99
CA GLU A 396 2.17 -29.18 -27.45
C GLU A 396 1.51 -28.70 -26.14
N ASN A 397 0.19 -28.58 -26.12
CA ASN A 397 -0.58 -28.18 -24.94
C ASN A 397 -0.45 -29.18 -23.77
N LEU A 398 -0.29 -30.48 -24.07
CA LEU A 398 0.00 -31.48 -23.04
C LEU A 398 1.31 -31.19 -22.33
N GLN A 399 2.36 -30.76 -23.02
CA GLN A 399 3.63 -30.43 -22.39
C GLN A 399 3.48 -29.26 -21.40
N SER A 400 2.75 -28.21 -21.78
CA SER A 400 2.50 -27.06 -20.90
C SER A 400 1.75 -27.48 -19.64
N ARG A 401 0.71 -28.31 -19.77
CA ARG A 401 -0.06 -28.82 -18.62
C ARG A 401 0.76 -29.74 -17.72
N ILE A 402 1.63 -30.58 -18.29
CA ILE A 402 2.55 -31.43 -17.52
C ILE A 402 3.50 -30.56 -16.69
N ARG A 403 4.07 -29.49 -17.28
CA ARG A 403 4.91 -28.53 -16.55
C ARG A 403 4.14 -27.89 -15.40
N GLY A 404 2.94 -27.40 -15.65
CA GLY A 404 2.07 -26.85 -14.60
C GLY A 404 1.79 -27.84 -13.50
N THR A 405 1.49 -29.10 -13.85
CA THR A 405 1.23 -30.18 -12.87
C THR A 405 2.46 -30.46 -11.99
N ILE A 406 3.67 -30.46 -12.55
CA ILE A 406 4.91 -30.67 -11.80
C ILE A 406 5.15 -29.49 -10.86
N LEU A 407 5.01 -28.25 -11.30
CA LEU A 407 5.16 -27.06 -10.48
C LEU A 407 4.16 -27.06 -9.30
N MET A 408 2.89 -27.41 -9.58
CA MET A 408 1.87 -27.52 -8.54
C MET A 408 2.15 -28.67 -7.56
N ALA A 409 2.73 -29.77 -8.03
CA ALA A 409 3.13 -30.87 -7.13
C ALA A 409 4.25 -30.42 -6.18
N LEU A 410 5.24 -29.66 -6.68
CA LEU A 410 6.29 -29.08 -5.86
C LEU A 410 5.71 -28.05 -4.87
N SER A 411 4.85 -27.15 -5.35
CA SER A 411 4.13 -26.19 -4.53
C SER A 411 3.43 -26.85 -3.36
N ASN A 412 2.60 -27.85 -3.62
CA ASN A 412 1.86 -28.55 -2.58
C ASN A 412 2.75 -29.32 -1.61
N LYS A 413 3.84 -29.89 -2.11
CA LYS A 413 4.74 -30.71 -1.29
C LYS A 413 5.60 -29.88 -0.33
N PHE A 414 6.03 -28.71 -0.79
CA PHE A 414 6.98 -27.86 -0.07
C PHE A 414 6.35 -26.59 0.49
N SER A 415 5.06 -26.35 0.22
CA SER A 415 4.35 -25.11 0.57
C SER A 415 4.98 -23.87 -0.08
N TRP A 416 5.43 -23.98 -1.34
CA TRP A 416 5.97 -22.89 -2.13
C TRP A 416 4.87 -22.27 -3.00
N LEU A 417 4.86 -20.95 -3.12
CA LEU A 417 3.93 -20.27 -4.03
C LEU A 417 4.48 -20.37 -5.47
N VAL A 418 3.65 -20.78 -6.43
CA VAL A 418 4.04 -20.78 -7.84
C VAL A 418 3.96 -19.34 -8.38
N LEU A 419 5.07 -18.82 -8.89
CA LEU A 419 5.08 -17.59 -9.67
C LEU A 419 5.03 -17.93 -11.16
N THR A 420 4.05 -17.37 -11.86
CA THR A 420 3.91 -17.52 -13.31
C THR A 420 4.73 -16.47 -14.05
N THR A 421 5.09 -16.78 -15.30
CA THR A 421 5.98 -15.96 -16.13
C THR A 421 5.28 -15.43 -17.38
N GLY A 422 3.95 -15.29 -17.32
CA GLY A 422 3.14 -14.76 -18.43
C GLY A 422 3.38 -13.27 -18.67
N ASN A 423 3.19 -12.84 -19.90
CA ASN A 423 3.28 -11.44 -20.33
C ASN A 423 1.92 -10.90 -20.82
N LYS A 424 1.85 -9.57 -21.04
CA LYS A 424 0.60 -8.90 -21.46
C LYS A 424 0.06 -9.41 -22.80
N SER A 425 0.94 -9.79 -23.73
CA SER A 425 0.52 -10.29 -25.04
C SER A 425 -0.13 -11.67 -24.93
N GLU A 426 0.43 -12.55 -24.12
CA GLU A 426 -0.15 -13.85 -23.81
C GLU A 426 -1.51 -13.72 -23.12
N LEU A 427 -1.62 -12.85 -22.12
CA LEU A 427 -2.89 -12.57 -21.44
C LEU A 427 -3.94 -12.00 -22.40
N ALA A 428 -3.54 -11.08 -23.30
CA ALA A 428 -4.45 -10.44 -24.26
C ALA A 428 -5.07 -11.41 -25.25
N VAL A 429 -4.35 -12.49 -25.61
CA VAL A 429 -4.85 -13.54 -26.52
C VAL A 429 -5.42 -14.77 -25.79
N GLY A 430 -5.49 -14.70 -24.44
CA GLY A 430 -5.97 -15.81 -23.60
C GLY A 430 -5.01 -17.01 -23.55
N TYR A 431 -3.73 -16.83 -23.88
CA TYR A 431 -2.72 -17.86 -23.73
C TYR A 431 -2.24 -17.92 -22.28
N SER A 432 -3.00 -18.64 -21.49
CA SER A 432 -2.71 -18.91 -20.09
C SER A 432 -2.96 -20.39 -19.83
N THR A 433 -1.90 -21.14 -19.57
CA THR A 433 -2.00 -22.56 -19.21
C THR A 433 -1.89 -22.72 -17.71
N LEU A 434 -2.90 -23.30 -17.13
CA LEU A 434 -2.89 -23.84 -15.76
C LEU A 434 -2.41 -25.27 -15.80
#